data_c61aac2463072ad9e22a1e1b41ce57bc
#
_entry.id   c61aac2463072ad9e22a1e1b41ce57bc
#
_cell.length_a   1.000
_cell.length_b   1.000
_cell.length_c   1.000
_cell.angle_alpha   90.00
_cell.angle_beta   90.00
_cell.angle_gamma   90.00
#
_symmetry.space_group_name_H-M   'P 1'
#
loop_
_entity.id
_entity.type
_entity.pdbx_description
1 polymer ?
#
loop_
_entity_poly.entity_id
_entity_poly.type
_entity_poly.pdbx_seq_one_letter_code
_entity_poly.pdbx_strand_id
1 'polypeptide(L)'
;TLRAMGLLDTVWSVILPMTVAPFYIFLLRQYMVGLPNDMIEAAQIDGAGTLRCFVHVVMPVCQPILGAAIALSFADCWNLVEQPLTYLTTHTELYPLSVAFNQLTQKSTGVEFAGAALYTLPALFIYLFFQNDILEGVQLTELK
;
A
#
# COMPACT_ATOMS: atom_id res chain seq x y z
N THR A 1 9.16 -6.94 -21.28
CA THR A 1 10.12 -6.51 -20.25
C THR A 1 10.39 -7.58 -19.20
N LEU A 2 9.40 -8.05 -18.41
CA LEU A 2 9.61 -9.13 -17.42
C LEU A 2 10.12 -10.44 -18.06
N ARG A 3 9.61 -10.79 -19.23
CA ARG A 3 10.06 -11.96 -20.00
C ARG A 3 11.53 -11.84 -20.44
N ALA A 4 11.95 -10.64 -20.83
CA ALA A 4 13.35 -10.39 -21.23
C ALA A 4 14.31 -10.44 -20.03
N MET A 5 13.81 -10.19 -18.81
CA MET A 5 14.57 -10.27 -17.56
C MET A 5 14.56 -11.69 -16.96
N GLY A 6 13.84 -12.65 -17.56
CA GLY A 6 13.71 -14.00 -17.02
C GLY A 6 12.94 -14.09 -15.69
N LEU A 7 12.10 -13.10 -15.39
CA LEU A 7 11.38 -13.00 -14.13
C LEU A 7 9.96 -13.59 -14.18
N LEU A 8 9.46 -13.99 -15.35
CA LEU A 8 8.18 -14.68 -15.47
C LEU A 8 8.19 -15.99 -14.67
N ASP A 9 7.02 -16.38 -14.17
CA ASP A 9 6.82 -17.57 -13.33
C ASP A 9 7.63 -17.55 -12.02
N THR A 10 7.95 -16.36 -11.51
CA THR A 10 8.57 -16.17 -10.20
C THR A 10 7.75 -15.19 -9.35
N VAL A 11 7.89 -15.28 -8.04
CA VAL A 11 7.24 -14.33 -7.09
C VAL A 11 7.64 -12.87 -7.40
N TRP A 12 8.85 -12.66 -7.90
CA TRP A 12 9.36 -11.33 -8.28
C TRP A 12 8.59 -10.69 -9.44
N SER A 13 7.97 -11.49 -10.31
CA SER A 13 7.13 -10.93 -11.38
C SER A 13 5.89 -10.20 -10.87
N VAL A 14 5.43 -10.57 -9.69
CA VAL A 14 4.29 -9.93 -9.01
C VAL A 14 4.77 -8.79 -8.11
N ILE A 15 5.82 -9.00 -7.32
CA ILE A 15 6.30 -8.01 -6.34
C ILE A 15 6.87 -6.76 -7.02
N LEU A 16 7.76 -6.92 -8.02
CA LEU A 16 8.47 -5.78 -8.62
C LEU A 16 7.55 -4.71 -9.24
N PRO A 17 6.52 -5.05 -10.01
CA PRO A 17 5.61 -4.04 -10.56
C PRO A 17 4.84 -3.28 -9.47
N MET A 18 4.57 -3.92 -8.33
CA MET A 18 3.83 -3.32 -7.22
C MET A 18 4.67 -2.41 -6.33
N THR A 19 5.99 -2.58 -6.31
CA THR A 19 6.87 -1.70 -5.51
C THR A 19 6.89 -0.27 -6.03
N VAL A 20 6.57 -0.07 -7.31
CA VAL A 20 6.49 1.26 -7.93
C VAL A 20 5.04 1.56 -8.26
N ALA A 21 4.29 2.06 -7.30
CA ALA A 21 2.91 2.48 -7.46
C ALA A 21 2.84 4.02 -7.61
N PRO A 22 2.70 4.57 -8.82
CA PRO A 22 2.72 6.01 -9.08
C PRO A 22 1.67 6.78 -8.28
N PHE A 23 0.54 6.15 -7.99
CA PHE A 23 -0.54 6.74 -7.20
C PHE A 23 -0.08 7.15 -5.80
N TYR A 24 0.62 6.26 -5.07
CA TYR A 24 1.08 6.55 -3.71
C TYR A 24 2.22 7.59 -3.69
N ILE A 25 3.07 7.58 -4.70
CA ILE A 25 4.12 8.61 -4.88
C ILE A 25 3.45 9.98 -5.11
N PHE A 26 2.44 10.05 -5.96
CA PHE A 26 1.68 11.26 -6.21
C PHE A 26 0.96 11.75 -4.95
N LEU A 27 0.30 10.86 -4.23
CA LEU A 27 -0.42 11.16 -2.99
C LEU A 27 0.50 11.78 -1.93
N LEU A 28 1.64 11.14 -1.66
CA LEU A 28 2.64 11.64 -0.71
C LEU A 28 3.22 12.99 -1.16
N ARG A 29 3.56 13.12 -2.44
CA ARG A 29 4.06 14.38 -2.98
C ARG A 29 3.05 15.51 -2.82
N GLN A 30 1.79 15.25 -3.13
CA GLN A 30 0.72 16.26 -3.04
C GLN A 30 0.53 16.75 -1.60
N TYR A 31 0.62 15.85 -0.64
CA TYR A 31 0.57 16.19 0.78
C TYR A 31 1.79 17.04 1.20
N MET A 32 3.01 16.62 0.83
CA MET A 32 4.25 17.31 1.17
C MET A 32 4.31 18.74 0.60
N VAL A 33 3.81 18.95 -0.63
CA VAL A 33 3.73 20.29 -1.25
C VAL A 33 2.77 21.21 -0.48
N GLY A 34 1.82 20.63 0.25
CA GLY A 34 0.87 21.39 1.07
C GLY A 34 1.40 21.81 2.45
N LEU A 35 2.57 21.32 2.87
CA LEU A 35 3.14 21.68 4.17
C LEU A 35 3.58 23.16 4.21
N PRO A 36 3.37 23.86 5.35
CA PRO A 36 3.85 25.23 5.53
C PRO A 36 5.38 25.30 5.47
N ASN A 37 5.92 26.19 4.66
CA ASN A 37 7.35 26.40 4.58
C ASN A 37 7.97 26.90 5.89
N ASP A 38 7.20 27.62 6.70
CA ASP A 38 7.64 28.17 7.99
C ASP A 38 8.22 27.10 8.92
N MET A 39 7.67 25.88 8.87
CA MET A 39 8.17 24.75 9.67
C MET A 39 9.57 24.32 9.23
N ILE A 40 9.81 24.34 7.92
CA ILE A 40 11.09 23.95 7.32
C ILE A 40 12.13 25.05 7.59
N GLU A 41 11.73 26.30 7.44
CA GLU A 41 12.59 27.47 7.67
C GLU A 41 12.98 27.56 9.16
N ALA A 42 12.06 27.35 10.09
CA ALA A 42 12.36 27.30 11.51
C ALA A 42 13.43 26.23 11.85
N ALA A 43 13.26 25.02 11.32
CA ALA A 43 14.24 23.96 11.51
C ALA A 43 15.61 24.27 10.93
N GLN A 44 15.66 24.99 9.81
CA GLN A 44 16.93 25.44 9.20
C GLN A 44 17.61 26.52 10.03
N ILE A 45 16.85 27.45 10.63
CA ILE A 45 17.37 28.47 11.55
C ILE A 45 17.98 27.80 12.79
N ASP A 46 17.38 26.70 13.28
CA ASP A 46 17.90 25.89 14.36
C ASP A 46 19.13 25.03 13.97
N GLY A 47 19.62 25.20 12.74
CA GLY A 47 20.83 24.52 12.23
C GLY A 47 20.59 23.09 11.73
N ALA A 48 19.34 22.69 11.48
CA ALA A 48 19.05 21.38 10.91
C ALA A 48 19.42 21.34 9.43
N GLY A 49 20.29 20.40 9.05
CA GLY A 49 20.54 20.09 7.65
C GLY A 49 19.32 19.43 6.98
N THR A 50 19.28 19.40 5.65
CA THR A 50 18.14 18.90 4.85
C THR A 50 17.64 17.52 5.28
N LEU A 51 18.54 16.56 5.50
CA LEU A 51 18.17 15.21 5.93
C LEU A 51 17.58 15.19 7.34
N ARG A 52 18.14 15.99 8.25
CA ARG A 52 17.65 16.10 9.62
C ARG A 52 16.28 16.74 9.68
N CYS A 53 16.06 17.79 8.89
CA CYS A 53 14.74 18.41 8.72
C CYS A 53 13.72 17.42 8.16
N PHE A 54 14.07 16.66 7.13
CA PHE A 54 13.20 15.65 6.56
C PHE A 54 12.77 14.61 7.61
N VAL A 55 13.73 14.00 8.33
CA VAL A 55 13.43 12.90 9.27
C VAL A 55 12.71 13.38 10.54
N HIS A 56 13.03 14.58 11.06
CA HIS A 56 12.52 15.01 12.37
C HIS A 56 11.36 16.03 12.27
N VAL A 57 11.14 16.64 11.11
CA VAL A 57 10.05 17.61 10.92
C VAL A 57 9.05 17.08 9.89
N VAL A 58 9.49 16.81 8.66
CA VAL A 58 8.59 16.44 7.57
C VAL A 58 7.96 15.05 7.78
N MET A 59 8.76 14.04 8.11
CA MET A 59 8.26 12.66 8.29
C MET A 59 7.21 12.52 9.39
N PRO A 60 7.38 13.09 10.60
CA PRO A 60 6.34 13.04 11.63
C PRO A 60 5.03 13.74 11.22
N VAL A 61 5.13 14.87 10.54
CA VAL A 61 3.95 15.59 10.04
C VAL A 61 3.24 14.82 8.91
N CYS A 62 3.99 14.03 8.13
CA CYS A 62 3.43 13.17 7.08
C CYS A 62 2.89 11.83 7.60
N GLN A 63 2.92 11.58 8.92
CA GLN A 63 2.51 10.30 9.50
C GLN A 63 1.06 9.90 9.12
N PRO A 64 0.04 10.79 9.14
CA PRO A 64 -1.31 10.42 8.77
C PRO A 64 -1.42 9.97 7.30
N ILE A 65 -0.81 10.70 6.38
CA ILE A 65 -0.86 10.33 4.96
C ILE A 65 -0.05 9.06 4.65
N LEU A 66 1.04 8.82 5.39
CA LEU A 66 1.79 7.56 5.32
C LEU A 66 0.95 6.40 5.81
N GLY A 67 0.25 6.54 6.94
CA GLY A 67 -0.67 5.54 7.47
C GLY A 67 -1.79 5.21 6.48
N ALA A 68 -2.42 6.24 5.91
CA ALA A 68 -3.44 6.08 4.87
C ALA A 68 -2.88 5.37 3.62
N ALA A 69 -1.68 5.77 3.14
CA ALA A 69 -1.04 5.15 1.99
C ALA A 69 -0.70 3.67 2.24
N ILE A 70 -0.24 3.32 3.45
CA ILE A 70 0.05 1.93 3.84
C ILE A 70 -1.23 1.11 3.84
N ALA A 71 -2.32 1.61 4.42
CA ALA A 71 -3.58 0.90 4.50
C ALA A 71 -4.19 0.64 3.11
N LEU A 72 -4.18 1.65 2.23
CA LEU A 72 -4.65 1.54 0.86
C LEU A 72 -3.77 0.58 0.03
N SER A 73 -2.46 0.74 0.12
CA SER A 73 -1.49 -0.14 -0.55
C SER A 73 -1.64 -1.60 -0.11
N PHE A 74 -1.89 -1.84 1.19
CA PHE A 74 -2.19 -3.17 1.69
C PHE A 74 -3.47 -3.74 1.05
N ALA A 75 -4.54 -2.94 0.97
CA ALA A 75 -5.80 -3.38 0.37
C ALA A 75 -5.63 -3.76 -1.11
N ASP A 76 -4.87 -2.97 -1.88
CA ASP A 76 -4.56 -3.27 -3.28
C ASP A 76 -3.75 -4.57 -3.43
N CYS A 77 -2.71 -4.74 -2.59
CA CYS A 77 -1.89 -5.96 -2.60
C CYS A 77 -2.68 -7.18 -2.13
N TRP A 78 -3.55 -7.02 -1.12
CA TRP A 78 -4.33 -8.12 -0.55
C TRP A 78 -5.34 -8.68 -1.54
N ASN A 79 -5.95 -7.81 -2.36
CA ASN A 79 -6.96 -8.21 -3.35
C ASN A 79 -6.38 -8.50 -4.74
N LEU A 80 -5.07 -8.62 -4.87
CA LEU A 80 -4.41 -8.82 -6.16
C LEU A 80 -4.70 -10.20 -6.74
N VAL A 81 -5.38 -10.25 -7.89
CA VAL A 81 -5.75 -11.49 -8.58
C VAL A 81 -5.24 -11.52 -10.03
N GLU A 82 -5.42 -10.43 -10.78
CA GLU A 82 -5.14 -10.41 -12.22
C GLU A 82 -3.66 -10.61 -12.57
N GLN A 83 -2.77 -9.95 -11.83
CA GLN A 83 -1.32 -10.03 -12.10
C GLN A 83 -0.75 -11.43 -11.82
N PRO A 84 -1.01 -12.07 -10.64
CA PRO A 84 -0.56 -13.43 -10.40
C PRO A 84 -1.07 -14.43 -11.44
N LEU A 85 -2.33 -14.34 -11.85
CA LEU A 85 -2.90 -15.21 -12.89
C LEU A 85 -2.24 -15.01 -14.26
N THR A 86 -1.76 -13.80 -14.54
CA THR A 86 -1.09 -13.48 -15.82
C THR A 86 0.39 -13.85 -15.82
N TYR A 87 1.07 -13.72 -14.68
CA TYR A 87 2.53 -13.85 -14.59
C TYR A 87 3.01 -15.20 -14.06
N LEU A 88 2.19 -15.90 -13.25
CA LEU A 88 2.50 -17.21 -12.66
C LEU A 88 1.71 -18.30 -13.40
N THR A 89 1.98 -18.51 -14.68
CA THR A 89 1.20 -19.43 -15.51
C THR A 89 1.56 -20.89 -15.28
N THR A 90 2.81 -21.19 -14.92
CA THR A 90 3.33 -22.55 -14.76
C THR A 90 3.35 -23.00 -13.30
N HIS A 91 3.54 -22.06 -12.37
CA HIS A 91 3.72 -22.32 -10.93
C HIS A 91 2.50 -21.91 -10.12
N THR A 92 1.43 -22.72 -10.16
CA THR A 92 0.19 -22.47 -9.41
C THR A 92 0.36 -22.55 -7.90
N GLU A 93 1.40 -23.23 -7.42
CA GLU A 93 1.79 -23.30 -6.00
C GLU A 93 2.27 -21.94 -5.43
N LEU A 94 2.65 -20.99 -6.30
CA LEU A 94 3.06 -19.64 -5.91
C LEU A 94 1.91 -18.64 -5.87
N TYR A 95 0.68 -19.09 -6.13
CA TYR A 95 -0.46 -18.19 -6.11
C TYR A 95 -0.70 -17.58 -4.73
N PRO A 96 -0.92 -16.25 -4.66
CA PRO A 96 -1.29 -15.60 -3.41
C PRO A 96 -2.66 -16.08 -2.93
N LEU A 97 -2.93 -15.85 -1.64
CA LEU A 97 -4.16 -16.27 -0.98
C LEU A 97 -5.43 -15.73 -1.68
N SER A 98 -5.36 -14.53 -2.27
CA SER A 98 -6.44 -13.91 -3.04
C SER A 98 -6.89 -14.78 -4.22
N VAL A 99 -5.93 -15.33 -4.98
CA VAL A 99 -6.22 -16.22 -6.11
C VAL A 99 -6.72 -17.57 -5.62
N ALA A 100 -6.07 -18.14 -4.60
CA ALA A 100 -6.47 -19.43 -4.02
C ALA A 100 -7.89 -19.35 -3.43
N PHE A 101 -8.23 -18.27 -2.74
CA PHE A 101 -9.56 -18.03 -2.21
C PHE A 101 -10.60 -17.94 -3.32
N ASN A 102 -10.33 -17.18 -4.38
CA ASN A 102 -11.23 -17.05 -5.53
C ASN A 102 -11.52 -18.40 -6.21
N GLN A 103 -10.55 -19.31 -6.25
CA GLN A 103 -10.74 -20.66 -6.79
C GLN A 103 -11.53 -21.58 -5.85
N LEU A 104 -11.37 -21.42 -4.53
CA LEU A 104 -12.10 -22.20 -3.53
C LEU A 104 -13.58 -21.85 -3.51
N THR A 105 -13.94 -20.58 -3.64
CA THR A 105 -15.34 -20.10 -3.62
C THR A 105 -16.18 -20.68 -4.77
N GLN A 106 -15.56 -21.15 -5.83
CA GLN A 106 -16.25 -21.80 -6.94
C GLN A 106 -16.64 -23.28 -6.68
N LYS A 107 -16.18 -23.89 -5.58
CA LYS A 107 -16.29 -25.34 -5.37
C LYS A 107 -17.24 -25.78 -4.26
N SER A 108 -17.53 -24.97 -3.25
CA SER A 108 -18.33 -25.40 -2.08
C SER A 108 -18.84 -24.23 -1.23
N THR A 109 -20.16 -24.09 -1.10
CA THR A 109 -20.82 -22.97 -0.40
C THR A 109 -20.49 -22.89 1.11
N GLY A 110 -20.26 -24.01 1.80
CA GLY A 110 -19.96 -24.00 3.23
C GLY A 110 -18.54 -23.53 3.56
N VAL A 111 -17.58 -23.84 2.71
CA VAL A 111 -16.17 -23.43 2.84
C VAL A 111 -15.99 -21.95 2.48
N GLU A 112 -16.85 -21.44 1.60
CA GLU A 112 -16.85 -20.03 1.21
C GLU A 112 -17.01 -19.09 2.39
N PHE A 113 -18.02 -19.31 3.25
CA PHE A 113 -18.28 -18.40 4.38
C PHE A 113 -17.15 -18.41 5.40
N ALA A 114 -16.61 -19.58 5.75
CA ALA A 114 -15.48 -19.69 6.67
C ALA A 114 -14.22 -19.06 6.09
N GLY A 115 -13.95 -19.31 4.80
CA GLY A 115 -12.83 -18.74 4.08
C GLY A 115 -12.94 -17.21 3.97
N ALA A 116 -14.14 -16.68 3.65
CA ALA A 116 -14.39 -15.25 3.58
C ALA A 116 -14.15 -14.55 4.92
N ALA A 117 -14.62 -15.15 6.02
CA ALA A 117 -14.39 -14.61 7.36
C ALA A 117 -12.89 -14.54 7.67
N LEU A 118 -12.14 -15.61 7.42
CA LEU A 118 -10.69 -15.63 7.64
C LEU A 118 -9.94 -14.67 6.70
N TYR A 119 -10.37 -14.56 5.44
CA TYR A 119 -9.78 -13.65 4.45
C TYR A 119 -9.99 -12.18 4.82
N THR A 120 -11.12 -11.84 5.45
CA THR A 120 -11.45 -10.46 5.83
C THR A 120 -10.66 -10.00 7.07
N LEU A 121 -10.26 -10.90 7.97
CA LEU A 121 -9.61 -10.54 9.24
C LEU A 121 -8.37 -9.65 9.09
N PRO A 122 -7.36 -9.97 8.24
CA PRO A 122 -6.19 -9.11 8.11
C PRO A 122 -6.51 -7.71 7.60
N ALA A 123 -7.42 -7.60 6.64
CA ALA A 123 -7.87 -6.32 6.12
C ALA A 123 -8.58 -5.49 7.19
N LEU A 124 -9.43 -6.14 8.01
CA LEU A 124 -10.10 -5.52 9.14
C LEU A 124 -9.09 -5.01 10.18
N PHE A 125 -8.07 -5.79 10.53
CA PHE A 125 -7.04 -5.37 11.47
C PHE A 125 -6.24 -4.16 10.96
N ILE A 126 -5.83 -4.17 9.70
CA ILE A 126 -5.13 -3.03 9.09
C ILE A 126 -6.03 -1.79 9.10
N TYR A 127 -7.29 -1.93 8.71
CA TYR A 127 -8.25 -0.83 8.76
C TYR A 127 -8.41 -0.26 10.19
N LEU A 128 -8.63 -1.12 11.19
CA LEU A 128 -8.80 -0.69 12.59
C LEU A 128 -7.55 0.01 13.13
N PHE A 129 -6.36 -0.43 12.70
CA PHE A 129 -5.11 0.18 13.12
C PHE A 129 -4.90 1.56 12.51
N PHE A 130 -5.19 1.72 11.22
CA PHE A 130 -4.95 2.95 10.47
C PHE A 130 -6.21 3.82 10.27
N GLN A 131 -7.35 3.52 10.90
CA GLN A 131 -8.62 4.25 10.69
C GLN A 131 -8.50 5.76 10.96
N ASN A 132 -7.76 6.16 11.99
CA ASN A 132 -7.56 7.56 12.31
C ASN A 132 -6.69 8.27 11.26
N ASP A 133 -5.63 7.63 10.81
CA ASP A 133 -4.74 8.15 9.77
C ASP A 133 -5.48 8.30 8.44
N ILE A 134 -6.35 7.35 8.10
CA ILE A 134 -7.18 7.42 6.89
C ILE A 134 -8.13 8.62 6.96
N LEU A 135 -8.81 8.81 8.08
CA LEU A 135 -9.75 9.93 8.26
C LEU A 135 -9.02 11.27 8.19
N GLU A 136 -7.91 11.43 8.88
CA GLU A 136 -7.10 12.65 8.88
C GLU A 136 -6.49 12.94 7.51
N GLY A 137 -5.95 11.92 6.84
CA GLY A 137 -5.39 12.05 5.50
C GLY A 137 -6.40 12.49 4.45
N VAL A 138 -7.66 12.04 4.54
CA VAL A 138 -8.75 12.44 3.65
C VAL A 138 -9.23 13.87 3.93
N GLN A 139 -9.42 14.23 5.20
CA GLN A 139 -9.90 15.57 5.59
C GLN A 139 -8.96 16.70 5.16
N LEU A 140 -7.64 16.47 5.24
CA LEU A 140 -6.65 17.45 4.81
C LEU A 140 -6.62 17.68 3.29
N THR A 141 -7.18 16.75 2.53
CA THR A 141 -7.30 16.88 1.07
C THR A 141 -8.53 17.70 0.66
N GLU A 142 -9.58 17.73 1.50
CA GLU A 142 -10.83 18.49 1.24
C GLU A 142 -10.75 19.98 1.62
N LEU A 143 -9.80 20.37 2.46
CA LEU A 143 -9.66 21.76 2.95
C LEU A 143 -8.90 22.69 1.99
N LYS A 144 -8.64 22.28 0.76
CA LYS A 144 -8.07 23.06 -0.33
C LYS A 144 -9.06 23.20 -1.47
#